data_34b60d84406a9b8679d07ecaf8edc997
#
_entry.id   34b60d84406a9b8679d07ecaf8edc997
#
_cell.length_a   1.000
_cell.length_b   1.000
_cell.length_c   1.000
_cell.angle_alpha   90.00
_cell.angle_beta   90.00
_cell.angle_gamma   90.00
#
_symmetry.space_group_name_H-M   'P 1'
#
loop_
_entity.id
_entity.type
_entity.pdbx_description
1 polymer ?
#
loop_
_entity_poly.entity_id
_entity_poly.type
_entity_poly.pdbx_seq_one_letter_code
_entity_poly.pdbx_strand_id
1 'polypeptide(L)'
;MKKIVYIFSMFFLCTLISCSSTTADNNPGNSAESKDYAIENILSRKSVRKYSDKEIEQEKIDIILKCAMAAPSAMNKQPWEILVINDKEKLEKIAEILPNASYSKNSQVTIIVCGDKEASEKFWEQDCSAVSENILLAAESLGLGAVWCAVYPFDEKVEAVKNLFELPENIVPLNVIPMGYPETNEDAKEKYDSKKIHINGWL
;
A
#
# COMPACT_ATOMS: atom_id res chain seq x y z
N MET A 1 57.95 -72.94 -2.29
CA MET A 1 57.39 -71.57 -2.29
C MET A 1 56.08 -71.58 -3.06
N LYS A 2 54.94 -71.65 -2.32
CA LYS A 2 53.63 -71.79 -2.93
C LYS A 2 52.95 -70.43 -2.84
N LYS A 3 52.61 -69.80 -3.96
CA LYS A 3 51.83 -68.58 -4.02
C LYS A 3 50.34 -68.90 -3.97
N ILE A 4 49.63 -68.42 -2.98
CA ILE A 4 48.21 -68.50 -2.81
C ILE A 4 47.60 -67.25 -3.47
N VAL A 5 46.74 -67.50 -4.46
CA VAL A 5 46.00 -66.45 -5.15
C VAL A 5 44.59 -66.41 -4.48
N TYR A 6 44.25 -65.30 -3.86
CA TYR A 6 42.86 -65.04 -3.37
C TYR A 6 42.05 -64.38 -4.51
N ILE A 7 40.99 -65.09 -4.90
CA ILE A 7 39.99 -64.54 -5.81
C ILE A 7 38.95 -63.89 -4.93
N PHE A 8 38.86 -62.56 -5.03
CA PHE A 8 37.80 -61.76 -4.37
C PHE A 8 36.57 -61.74 -5.33
N SER A 9 35.50 -62.45 -4.94
CA SER A 9 34.21 -62.36 -5.62
C SER A 9 33.47 -61.12 -5.16
N MET A 10 33.30 -60.16 -6.04
CA MET A 10 32.60 -58.92 -5.80
C MET A 10 31.09 -59.11 -6.16
N PHE A 11 30.29 -59.30 -5.13
CA PHE A 11 28.81 -59.30 -5.28
C PHE A 11 28.35 -57.86 -5.53
N PHE A 12 27.88 -57.62 -6.73
CA PHE A 12 27.27 -56.32 -7.12
C PHE A 12 25.79 -56.36 -6.72
N LEU A 13 25.47 -55.72 -5.61
CA LEU A 13 24.08 -55.60 -5.13
C LEU A 13 23.45 -54.38 -5.84
N CYS A 14 22.66 -54.65 -6.88
CA CYS A 14 21.83 -53.70 -7.57
C CYS A 14 20.67 -53.27 -6.63
N THR A 15 20.80 -52.11 -5.94
CA THR A 15 19.68 -51.45 -5.30
C THR A 15 18.85 -50.72 -6.34
N LEU A 16 17.65 -51.23 -6.59
CA LEU A 16 16.61 -50.55 -7.38
C LEU A 16 16.16 -49.31 -6.59
N ILE A 17 16.66 -48.13 -7.00
CA ILE A 17 16.12 -46.85 -6.54
C ILE A 17 14.77 -46.66 -7.30
N SER A 18 13.68 -46.94 -6.59
CA SER A 18 12.34 -46.57 -7.03
C SER A 18 12.22 -45.07 -7.00
N CYS A 19 12.29 -44.44 -8.19
CA CYS A 19 11.98 -43.04 -8.37
C CYS A 19 10.46 -42.88 -8.26
N SER A 20 9.95 -42.55 -7.05
CA SER A 20 8.57 -42.09 -6.91
C SER A 20 8.51 -40.71 -7.56
N SER A 21 7.92 -40.64 -8.74
CA SER A 21 7.46 -39.41 -9.36
C SER A 21 6.41 -38.77 -8.42
N THR A 22 6.83 -37.78 -7.64
CA THR A 22 5.92 -36.82 -7.05
C THR A 22 5.23 -36.09 -8.18
N THR A 23 4.02 -36.51 -8.48
CA THR A 23 3.09 -35.70 -9.27
C THR A 23 2.94 -34.39 -8.52
N ALA A 24 3.50 -33.32 -9.09
CA ALA A 24 3.15 -31.99 -8.65
C ALA A 24 1.63 -31.86 -8.81
N ASP A 25 0.93 -31.77 -7.68
CA ASP A 25 -0.46 -31.34 -7.68
C ASP A 25 -0.53 -29.94 -8.25
N ASN A 26 -0.74 -29.88 -9.57
CA ASN A 26 -1.23 -28.69 -10.22
C ASN A 26 -2.69 -28.54 -9.80
N ASN A 27 -2.91 -28.01 -8.60
CA ASN A 27 -4.21 -27.54 -8.16
C ASN A 27 -4.46 -26.16 -8.79
N PRO A 28 -5.30 -26.04 -9.83
CA PRO A 28 -5.60 -24.76 -10.48
C PRO A 28 -6.50 -23.85 -9.61
N GLY A 29 -6.91 -24.31 -8.43
CA GLY A 29 -7.86 -23.59 -7.56
C GLY A 29 -7.27 -22.39 -6.83
N ASN A 30 -5.94 -22.30 -6.62
CA ASN A 30 -5.35 -21.29 -5.74
C ASN A 30 -4.89 -19.99 -6.45
N SER A 31 -4.79 -20.00 -7.78
CA SER A 31 -4.38 -18.80 -8.53
C SER A 31 -5.55 -17.89 -8.95
N ALA A 32 -6.76 -18.43 -9.03
CA ALA A 32 -7.97 -17.67 -9.35
C ALA A 32 -8.47 -16.89 -8.12
N GLU A 33 -8.53 -17.51 -6.93
CA GLU A 33 -8.95 -16.84 -5.69
C GLU A 33 -8.04 -15.65 -5.31
N SER A 34 -6.72 -15.77 -5.50
CA SER A 34 -5.80 -14.66 -5.19
C SER A 34 -5.89 -13.50 -6.19
N LYS A 35 -6.26 -13.76 -7.45
CA LYS A 35 -6.53 -12.71 -8.45
C LYS A 35 -7.84 -11.99 -8.18
N ASP A 36 -8.85 -12.71 -7.80
CA ASP A 36 -10.16 -12.15 -7.46
C ASP A 36 -10.07 -11.24 -6.24
N TYR A 37 -9.30 -11.62 -5.22
CA TYR A 37 -9.10 -10.81 -4.02
C TYR A 37 -8.48 -9.43 -4.32
N ALA A 38 -7.47 -9.32 -5.18
CA ALA A 38 -6.84 -8.04 -5.51
C ALA A 38 -7.80 -7.13 -6.27
N ILE A 39 -8.58 -7.68 -7.21
CA ILE A 39 -9.60 -6.95 -7.98
C ILE A 39 -10.72 -6.48 -7.04
N GLU A 40 -11.21 -7.38 -6.20
CA GLU A 40 -12.26 -7.08 -5.22
C GLU A 40 -11.83 -5.95 -4.28
N ASN A 41 -10.61 -5.97 -3.76
CA ASN A 41 -10.06 -4.92 -2.90
C ASN A 41 -10.00 -3.55 -3.59
N ILE A 42 -9.63 -3.50 -4.88
CA ILE A 42 -9.63 -2.26 -5.67
C ILE A 42 -11.06 -1.74 -5.86
N LEU A 43 -12.01 -2.62 -6.16
CA LEU A 43 -13.39 -2.24 -6.44
C LEU A 43 -14.16 -1.88 -5.16
N SER A 44 -13.84 -2.50 -4.03
CA SER A 44 -14.51 -2.25 -2.73
C SER A 44 -14.01 -0.98 -2.03
N ARG A 45 -12.79 -0.50 -2.37
CA ARG A 45 -12.22 0.67 -1.72
C ARG A 45 -13.12 1.90 -1.83
N LYS A 46 -13.34 2.54 -0.71
CA LYS A 46 -14.19 3.72 -0.56
C LYS A 46 -13.56 4.77 0.34
N SER A 47 -14.08 6.00 0.28
CA SER A 47 -13.65 7.09 1.15
C SER A 47 -14.45 7.07 2.45
N VAL A 48 -13.83 6.62 3.54
CA VAL A 48 -14.42 6.57 4.88
C VAL A 48 -14.04 7.83 5.66
N ARG A 49 -15.03 8.43 6.35
CA ARG A 49 -14.90 9.71 7.05
C ARG A 49 -15.42 9.67 8.49
N LYS A 50 -15.84 8.49 8.95
CA LYS A 50 -16.29 8.25 10.31
C LYS A 50 -15.57 7.02 10.85
N TYR A 51 -14.95 7.17 11.99
CA TYR A 51 -14.10 6.15 12.58
C TYR A 51 -14.55 5.86 14.00
N SER A 52 -14.47 4.61 14.41
CA SER A 52 -14.66 4.20 15.79
C SER A 52 -13.42 4.54 16.64
N ASP A 53 -13.57 4.50 17.95
CA ASP A 53 -12.49 4.76 18.91
C ASP A 53 -11.48 3.59 19.02
N LYS A 54 -11.66 2.52 18.24
CA LYS A 54 -10.75 1.37 18.25
C LYS A 54 -9.39 1.76 17.68
N GLU A 55 -8.35 1.57 18.49
CA GLU A 55 -6.96 1.82 18.05
C GLU A 55 -6.55 0.91 16.89
N ILE A 56 -5.70 1.44 16.02
CA ILE A 56 -5.09 0.67 14.94
C ILE A 56 -3.84 -0.01 15.48
N GLU A 57 -3.76 -1.32 15.27
CA GLU A 57 -2.59 -2.11 15.65
C GLU A 57 -1.33 -1.64 14.88
N GLN A 58 -0.21 -1.47 15.57
CA GLN A 58 1.04 -0.99 14.96
C GLN A 58 1.47 -1.83 13.76
N GLU A 59 1.24 -3.14 13.80
CA GLU A 59 1.56 -4.05 12.69
C GLU A 59 0.82 -3.68 11.40
N LYS A 60 -0.43 -3.20 11.49
CA LYS A 60 -1.20 -2.72 10.33
C LYS A 60 -0.61 -1.45 9.76
N ILE A 61 -0.19 -0.53 10.61
CA ILE A 61 0.48 0.71 10.19
C ILE A 61 1.78 0.36 9.45
N ASP A 62 2.58 -0.57 9.98
CA ASP A 62 3.83 -1.01 9.37
C ASP A 62 3.61 -1.66 7.99
N ILE A 63 2.54 -2.45 7.85
CA ILE A 63 2.14 -3.04 6.56
C ILE A 63 1.74 -1.94 5.57
N ILE A 64 0.92 -0.98 5.98
CA ILE A 64 0.49 0.14 5.14
C ILE A 64 1.71 0.93 4.63
N LEU A 65 2.68 1.24 5.50
CA LEU A 65 3.89 1.97 5.12
C LEU A 65 4.76 1.18 4.14
N LYS A 66 4.88 -0.15 4.31
CA LYS A 66 5.55 -1.01 3.33
C LYS A 66 4.85 -1.02 1.98
N CYS A 67 3.53 -1.10 1.97
CA CYS A 67 2.72 -1.02 0.74
C CYS A 67 2.86 0.35 0.08
N ALA A 68 2.85 1.44 0.85
CA ALA A 68 3.07 2.79 0.37
C ALA A 68 4.38 2.91 -0.41
N MET A 69 5.48 2.46 0.18
CA MET A 69 6.83 2.51 -0.41
C MET A 69 7.05 1.50 -1.56
N ALA A 70 6.11 0.58 -1.80
CA ALA A 70 6.13 -0.31 -2.95
C ALA A 70 5.59 0.37 -4.23
N ALA A 71 5.16 1.62 -4.16
CA ALA A 71 4.70 2.38 -5.32
C ALA A 71 5.80 2.54 -6.37
N PRO A 72 5.47 2.56 -7.67
CA PRO A 72 6.42 2.94 -8.71
C PRO A 72 6.73 4.45 -8.64
N SER A 73 7.92 4.83 -9.11
CA SER A 73 8.26 6.24 -9.30
C SER A 73 9.06 6.47 -10.57
N ALA A 74 8.98 7.65 -11.13
CA ALA A 74 9.73 8.03 -12.32
C ALA A 74 11.25 7.84 -12.08
N MET A 75 11.88 7.01 -12.92
CA MET A 75 13.32 6.66 -12.82
C MET A 75 13.71 6.09 -11.44
N ASN A 76 12.76 5.53 -10.72
CA ASN A 76 12.93 5.01 -9.35
C ASN A 76 13.50 6.05 -8.36
N LYS A 77 13.09 7.31 -8.50
CA LYS A 77 13.58 8.41 -7.67
C LYS A 77 13.01 8.44 -6.27
N GLN A 78 11.83 7.83 -6.07
CA GLN A 78 11.20 7.66 -4.75
C GLN A 78 11.14 8.98 -3.95
N PRO A 79 10.55 10.06 -4.50
CA PRO A 79 10.62 11.40 -3.91
C PRO A 79 9.67 11.60 -2.73
N TRP A 80 9.06 10.56 -2.24
CA TRP A 80 8.08 10.65 -1.17
C TRP A 80 8.71 10.70 0.21
N GLU A 81 8.14 11.55 1.04
CA GLU A 81 8.35 11.61 2.48
C GLU A 81 7.01 11.40 3.18
N ILE A 82 6.99 10.61 4.23
CA ILE A 82 5.75 10.19 4.89
C ILE A 82 5.79 10.56 6.37
N LEU A 83 4.81 11.37 6.82
CA LEU A 83 4.60 11.63 8.23
C LEU A 83 3.44 10.75 8.73
N VAL A 84 3.64 10.10 9.85
CA VAL A 84 2.60 9.32 10.55
C VAL A 84 2.23 10.04 11.83
N ILE A 85 0.99 10.49 11.93
CA ILE A 85 0.49 11.29 13.03
C ILE A 85 -0.55 10.49 13.81
N ASN A 86 -0.25 10.17 15.06
CA ASN A 86 -1.14 9.52 16.03
C ASN A 86 -1.29 10.33 17.32
N ASP A 87 -0.63 11.47 17.40
CA ASP A 87 -0.76 12.40 18.51
C ASP A 87 -2.07 13.18 18.42
N LYS A 88 -2.90 13.09 19.44
CA LYS A 88 -4.26 13.63 19.45
C LYS A 88 -4.31 15.14 19.23
N GLU A 89 -3.41 15.90 19.85
CA GLU A 89 -3.36 17.35 19.69
C GLU A 89 -3.01 17.74 18.25
N LYS A 90 -2.10 16.98 17.60
CA LYS A 90 -1.74 17.19 16.21
C LYS A 90 -2.87 16.81 15.26
N LEU A 91 -3.63 15.74 15.55
CA LEU A 91 -4.82 15.36 14.77
C LEU A 91 -5.91 16.44 14.85
N GLU A 92 -6.13 17.03 16.01
CA GLU A 92 -7.03 18.16 16.19
C GLU A 92 -6.56 19.39 15.40
N LYS A 93 -5.27 19.74 15.48
CA LYS A 93 -4.70 20.86 14.72
C LYS A 93 -4.79 20.67 13.20
N ILE A 94 -4.59 19.44 12.69
CA ILE A 94 -4.82 19.14 11.26
C ILE A 94 -6.27 19.46 10.88
N ALA A 95 -7.23 19.03 11.72
CA ALA A 95 -8.65 19.27 11.45
C ALA A 95 -9.03 20.77 11.50
N GLU A 96 -8.34 21.57 12.31
CA GLU A 96 -8.54 23.02 12.41
C GLU A 96 -8.01 23.75 11.16
N ILE A 97 -6.78 23.44 10.73
CA ILE A 97 -6.14 24.12 9.58
C ILE A 97 -6.63 23.62 8.23
N LEU A 98 -7.21 22.41 8.17
CA LEU A 98 -7.71 21.78 6.93
C LEU A 98 -9.20 21.41 7.06
N PRO A 99 -10.14 22.31 6.73
CA PRO A 99 -11.58 22.02 6.84
C PRO A 99 -12.02 20.78 6.04
N ASN A 100 -11.36 20.50 4.90
CA ASN A 100 -11.61 19.32 4.09
C ASN A 100 -11.02 18.02 4.69
N ALA A 101 -10.25 18.12 5.76
CA ALA A 101 -9.70 17.01 6.54
C ALA A 101 -10.16 17.04 8.01
N SER A 102 -11.29 17.67 8.30
CA SER A 102 -11.88 17.77 9.66
C SER A 102 -12.11 16.41 10.33
N TYR A 103 -12.10 15.32 9.55
CA TYR A 103 -12.21 13.94 10.03
C TYR A 103 -10.96 13.49 10.81
N SER A 104 -9.82 14.16 10.64
CA SER A 104 -8.55 13.84 11.32
C SER A 104 -8.71 13.84 12.84
N LYS A 105 -9.49 14.75 13.42
CA LYS A 105 -9.72 14.81 14.88
C LYS A 105 -10.34 13.54 15.47
N ASN A 106 -11.04 12.76 14.65
CA ASN A 106 -11.69 11.50 15.04
C ASN A 106 -10.98 10.27 14.47
N SER A 107 -9.89 10.46 13.70
CA SER A 107 -9.08 9.35 13.20
C SER A 107 -8.13 8.83 14.29
N GLN A 108 -7.72 7.58 14.16
CA GLN A 108 -6.70 7.01 15.05
C GLN A 108 -5.29 7.35 14.56
N VAL A 109 -5.14 7.48 13.25
CA VAL A 109 -3.89 7.85 12.58
C VAL A 109 -4.23 8.72 11.37
N THR A 110 -3.41 9.72 11.11
CA THR A 110 -3.40 10.46 9.84
C THR A 110 -2.03 10.33 9.21
N ILE A 111 -1.97 9.85 7.96
CA ILE A 111 -0.74 9.83 7.18
C ILE A 111 -0.72 11.08 6.31
N ILE A 112 0.42 11.79 6.29
CA ILE A 112 0.67 12.91 5.38
C ILE A 112 1.69 12.45 4.36
N VAL A 113 1.31 12.45 3.09
CA VAL A 113 2.22 12.14 1.99
C VAL A 113 2.77 13.45 1.44
N CYS A 114 4.08 13.57 1.47
CA CYS A 114 4.82 14.72 0.98
C CYS A 114 5.72 14.31 -0.18
N GLY A 115 6.05 15.25 -1.05
CA GLY A 115 7.03 15.07 -2.11
C GLY A 115 8.25 15.97 -1.91
N ASP A 116 9.43 15.38 -2.13
CA ASP A 116 10.69 16.13 -2.24
C ASP A 116 10.85 16.63 -3.68
N LYS A 117 10.69 17.95 -3.88
CA LYS A 117 10.84 18.58 -5.19
C LYS A 117 12.28 18.56 -5.71
N GLU A 118 13.28 18.50 -4.86
CA GLU A 118 14.69 18.39 -5.28
C GLU A 118 14.99 16.98 -5.83
N ALA A 119 14.40 15.94 -5.23
CA ALA A 119 14.55 14.59 -5.72
C ALA A 119 13.84 14.37 -7.08
N SER A 120 12.64 14.95 -7.29
CA SER A 120 11.86 14.78 -8.53
C SER A 120 10.97 15.98 -8.83
N GLU A 121 11.53 17.03 -9.43
CA GLU A 121 10.83 18.28 -9.73
C GLU A 121 9.55 18.09 -10.58
N LYS A 122 9.59 17.18 -11.57
CA LYS A 122 8.51 17.04 -12.58
C LYS A 122 7.47 15.97 -12.25
N PHE A 123 7.82 14.96 -11.46
CA PHE A 123 7.00 13.76 -11.30
C PHE A 123 6.62 13.45 -9.85
N TRP A 124 7.04 14.31 -8.91
CA TRP A 124 6.76 14.06 -7.47
C TRP A 124 5.26 13.92 -7.17
N GLU A 125 4.40 14.68 -7.86
CA GLU A 125 2.95 14.62 -7.66
C GLU A 125 2.38 13.27 -8.06
N GLN A 126 2.78 12.76 -9.24
CA GLN A 126 2.33 11.46 -9.74
C GLN A 126 2.89 10.32 -8.87
N ASP A 127 4.18 10.40 -8.53
CA ASP A 127 4.85 9.41 -7.71
C ASP A 127 4.21 9.33 -6.30
N CYS A 128 3.98 10.47 -5.65
CA CYS A 128 3.31 10.56 -4.35
C CYS A 128 1.81 10.18 -4.43
N SER A 129 1.16 10.39 -5.59
CA SER A 129 -0.22 9.93 -5.81
C SER A 129 -0.31 8.40 -5.85
N ALA A 130 0.68 7.74 -6.47
CA ALA A 130 0.76 6.29 -6.46
C ALA A 130 0.97 5.73 -5.03
N VAL A 131 1.83 6.37 -4.23
CA VAL A 131 2.00 6.07 -2.80
C VAL A 131 0.68 6.20 -2.05
N SER A 132 -0.04 7.29 -2.27
CA SER A 132 -1.32 7.56 -1.60
C SER A 132 -2.38 6.51 -1.94
N GLU A 133 -2.48 6.08 -3.20
CA GLU A 133 -3.41 5.01 -3.58
C GLU A 133 -3.02 3.67 -2.96
N ASN A 134 -1.72 3.33 -2.90
CA ASN A 134 -1.26 2.14 -2.20
C ASN A 134 -1.65 2.16 -0.70
N ILE A 135 -1.55 3.32 -0.03
CA ILE A 135 -2.02 3.49 1.37
C ILE A 135 -3.51 3.20 1.47
N LEU A 136 -4.34 3.75 0.58
CA LEU A 136 -5.79 3.56 0.60
C LEU A 136 -6.18 2.11 0.36
N LEU A 137 -5.54 1.43 -0.59
CA LEU A 137 -5.78 0.01 -0.89
C LEU A 137 -5.33 -0.90 0.25
N ALA A 138 -4.18 -0.61 0.86
CA ALA A 138 -3.69 -1.37 2.01
C ALA A 138 -4.61 -1.19 3.22
N ALA A 139 -5.11 0.01 3.48
CA ALA A 139 -6.07 0.26 4.55
C ALA A 139 -7.36 -0.55 4.35
N GLU A 140 -7.96 -0.54 3.14
CA GLU A 140 -9.15 -1.34 2.81
C GLU A 140 -8.89 -2.84 3.02
N SER A 141 -7.77 -3.35 2.52
CA SER A 141 -7.38 -4.77 2.67
C SER A 141 -7.22 -5.21 4.13
N LEU A 142 -6.88 -4.30 5.02
CA LEU A 142 -6.71 -4.55 6.45
C LEU A 142 -7.98 -4.28 7.29
N GLY A 143 -9.11 -3.98 6.61
CA GLY A 143 -10.40 -3.67 7.25
C GLY A 143 -10.43 -2.28 7.89
N LEU A 144 -9.56 -1.36 7.44
CA LEU A 144 -9.54 0.03 7.86
C LEU A 144 -10.23 0.90 6.81
N GLY A 145 -10.81 2.00 7.28
CA GLY A 145 -11.32 3.06 6.41
C GLY A 145 -10.33 4.21 6.33
N ALA A 146 -10.19 4.80 5.15
CA ALA A 146 -9.35 5.97 4.93
C ALA A 146 -9.96 6.91 3.91
N VAL A 147 -9.48 8.16 3.84
CA VAL A 147 -9.91 9.13 2.84
C VAL A 147 -8.76 10.03 2.41
N TRP A 148 -8.64 10.28 1.12
CA TRP A 148 -7.73 11.26 0.54
C TRP A 148 -8.28 12.67 0.74
N CYS A 149 -7.57 13.52 1.49
CA CYS A 149 -7.88 14.93 1.65
C CYS A 149 -6.75 15.75 1.01
N ALA A 150 -7.04 16.42 -0.10
CA ALA A 150 -6.05 17.17 -0.86
C ALA A 150 -5.50 18.37 -0.06
N VAL A 151 -4.19 18.55 -0.09
CA VAL A 151 -3.45 19.73 0.37
C VAL A 151 -2.93 20.48 -0.84
N TYR A 152 -2.05 19.90 -1.63
CA TYR A 152 -1.63 20.44 -2.92
C TYR A 152 -2.77 20.29 -3.95
N PRO A 153 -2.98 21.26 -4.89
CA PRO A 153 -2.16 22.43 -5.18
C PRO A 153 -2.62 23.73 -4.48
N PHE A 154 -3.22 23.67 -3.32
CA PHE A 154 -3.73 24.86 -2.63
C PHE A 154 -2.65 25.46 -1.73
N ASP A 155 -2.05 26.58 -2.16
CA ASP A 155 -0.92 27.21 -1.47
C ASP A 155 -1.20 27.46 0.02
N GLU A 156 -2.38 27.98 0.36
CA GLU A 156 -2.78 28.23 1.76
C GLU A 156 -2.72 26.96 2.61
N LYS A 157 -3.16 25.81 2.06
CA LYS A 157 -3.14 24.52 2.77
C LYS A 157 -1.72 23.98 2.86
N VAL A 158 -0.94 24.10 1.78
CA VAL A 158 0.46 23.69 1.75
C VAL A 158 1.23 24.42 2.85
N GLU A 159 1.13 25.76 2.91
CA GLU A 159 1.79 26.55 3.92
C GLU A 159 1.30 26.24 5.35
N ALA A 160 -0.01 26.04 5.54
CA ALA A 160 -0.54 25.67 6.83
C ALA A 160 0.04 24.35 7.36
N VAL A 161 0.15 23.32 6.48
CA VAL A 161 0.74 22.02 6.85
C VAL A 161 2.25 22.14 7.05
N LYS A 162 2.95 22.87 6.18
CA LYS A 162 4.39 23.12 6.33
C LYS A 162 4.70 23.77 7.69
N ASN A 163 3.96 24.81 8.05
CA ASN A 163 4.15 25.51 9.31
C ASN A 163 3.82 24.64 10.53
N LEU A 164 2.74 23.82 10.47
CA LEU A 164 2.34 22.96 11.59
C LEU A 164 3.39 21.88 11.89
N PHE A 165 4.05 21.35 10.87
CA PHE A 165 5.01 20.25 10.99
C PHE A 165 6.47 20.67 10.75
N GLU A 166 6.75 21.97 10.59
CA GLU A 166 8.10 22.52 10.37
C GLU A 166 8.80 21.83 9.18
N LEU A 167 8.06 21.63 8.08
CA LEU A 167 8.61 20.95 6.90
C LEU A 167 9.68 21.80 6.21
N PRO A 168 10.78 21.17 5.72
CA PRO A 168 11.77 21.85 4.90
C PRO A 168 11.16 22.48 3.63
N GLU A 169 11.83 23.47 3.04
CA GLU A 169 11.30 24.22 1.91
C GLU A 169 11.04 23.35 0.67
N ASN A 170 11.91 22.37 0.41
CA ASN A 170 11.79 21.43 -0.70
C ASN A 170 10.70 20.35 -0.49
N ILE A 171 10.23 20.16 0.74
CA ILE A 171 9.20 19.16 1.07
C ILE A 171 7.81 19.77 0.96
N VAL A 172 6.99 19.22 0.07
CA VAL A 172 5.65 19.73 -0.23
C VAL A 172 4.58 18.67 0.10
N PRO A 173 3.65 18.95 1.04
CA PRO A 173 2.57 18.04 1.35
C PRO A 173 1.58 17.93 0.20
N LEU A 174 1.38 16.71 -0.32
CA LEU A 174 0.40 16.40 -1.37
C LEU A 174 -1.00 16.27 -0.78
N ASN A 175 -1.13 15.47 0.25
CA ASN A 175 -2.42 15.17 0.89
C ASN A 175 -2.24 14.75 2.34
N VAL A 176 -3.36 14.72 3.06
CA VAL A 176 -3.49 14.05 4.35
C VAL A 176 -4.50 12.91 4.22
N ILE A 177 -4.24 11.78 4.85
CA ILE A 177 -5.04 10.55 4.79
C ILE A 177 -5.42 10.13 6.21
N PRO A 178 -6.52 10.68 6.78
CA PRO A 178 -7.06 10.18 8.03
C PRO A 178 -7.55 8.75 7.87
N MET A 179 -7.31 7.91 8.88
CA MET A 179 -7.72 6.51 8.88
C MET A 179 -8.10 6.00 10.26
N GLY A 180 -8.91 4.95 10.28
CA GLY A 180 -9.39 4.27 11.47
C GLY A 180 -10.28 3.10 11.11
N TYR A 181 -10.79 2.39 12.09
CA TYR A 181 -11.83 1.39 11.84
C TYR A 181 -13.14 2.09 11.48
N PRO A 182 -13.80 1.71 10.36
CA PRO A 182 -15.07 2.32 9.96
C PRO A 182 -16.12 2.19 11.06
N GLU A 183 -16.84 3.27 11.35
CA GLU A 183 -17.99 3.24 12.27
C GLU A 183 -19.21 2.53 11.63
N THR A 184 -19.33 2.66 10.30
CA THR A 184 -20.40 2.06 9.51
C THR A 184 -19.80 1.40 8.26
N ASN A 185 -20.41 0.28 7.83
CA ASN A 185 -20.03 -0.36 6.57
C ASN A 185 -20.90 0.21 5.45
N GLU A 186 -20.33 1.12 4.65
CA GLU A 186 -20.98 1.68 3.46
C GLU A 186 -20.46 0.94 2.21
N ASP A 187 -21.29 0.81 1.19
CA ASP A 187 -20.88 0.21 -0.07
C ASP A 187 -20.01 1.17 -0.92
N ALA A 188 -19.11 0.60 -1.71
CA ALA A 188 -18.37 1.36 -2.69
C ALA A 188 -19.31 1.90 -3.77
N LYS A 189 -19.03 3.10 -4.28
CA LYS A 189 -19.80 3.68 -5.38
C LYS A 189 -19.39 3.06 -6.71
N GLU A 190 -20.38 2.65 -7.51
CA GLU A 190 -20.15 2.29 -8.92
C GLU A 190 -19.63 3.52 -9.68
N LYS A 191 -18.49 3.36 -10.35
CA LYS A 191 -17.78 4.44 -11.06
C LYS A 191 -17.48 4.11 -12.51
N TYR A 192 -17.74 2.85 -12.94
CA TYR A 192 -17.47 2.45 -14.31
C TYR A 192 -18.35 3.22 -15.29
N ASP A 193 -17.73 3.86 -16.27
CA ASP A 193 -18.40 4.56 -17.35
C ASP A 193 -17.70 4.24 -18.67
N SER A 194 -18.32 3.40 -19.49
CA SER A 194 -17.79 2.99 -20.79
C SER A 194 -17.58 4.15 -21.77
N LYS A 195 -18.30 5.28 -21.58
CA LYS A 195 -18.13 6.50 -22.42
C LYS A 195 -16.78 7.18 -22.25
N LYS A 196 -16.06 6.84 -21.18
CA LYS A 196 -14.71 7.38 -20.90
C LYS A 196 -13.60 6.47 -21.44
N ILE A 197 -13.97 5.39 -22.16
CA ILE A 197 -13.02 4.44 -22.72
C ILE A 197 -12.99 4.63 -24.23
N HIS A 198 -11.85 5.03 -24.76
CA HIS A 198 -11.62 5.26 -26.17
C HIS A 198 -10.62 4.25 -26.69
N ILE A 199 -11.02 3.44 -27.66
CA ILE A 199 -10.17 2.36 -28.23
C ILE A 199 -9.52 2.89 -29.51
N ASN A 200 -8.20 2.84 -29.60
CA ASN A 200 -7.38 3.25 -30.74
C ASN A 200 -7.45 4.74 -31.11
N GLY A 201 -8.15 5.56 -30.35
CA GLY A 201 -8.23 7.01 -30.61
C GLY A 201 -9.38 7.67 -29.86
N TRP A 202 -9.36 8.99 -29.83
CA TRP A 202 -10.45 9.80 -29.30
C TRP A 202 -11.49 10.00 -30.43
N LEU A 203 -12.68 9.40 -30.30
CA LEU A 203 -13.80 9.55 -31.24
C LEU A 203 -14.91 10.39 -30.61
#